data_ed37263354ccfa5657160e8e3844b3e5
#
_entry.id   ed37263354ccfa5657160e8e3844b3e5
#
_cell.length_a   1.000
_cell.length_b   1.000
_cell.length_c   1.000
_cell.angle_alpha   90.00
_cell.angle_beta   90.00
_cell.angle_gamma   90.00
#
_symmetry.space_group_name_H-M   'P 1'
#
loop_
_entity.id
_entity.type
_entity.pdbx_description
1 polymer ?
#
loop_
_entity_poly.entity_id
_entity_poly.type
_entity_poly.pdbx_seq_one_letter_code
_entity_poly.pdbx_strand_id
1 'polypeptide(L)'
;MVDNTFATPYCQRPLTLGADVVLHSTTKYISGHGQVIGGAVVSRQMEYVLGPLNSMFKILGGTPSPFDAWLTNLGLKTFEIRMQRHCENALAIA
;
A
#
# COMPACT_ATOMS: atom_id res chain seq x y z
N MET A 1 -7.69 -12.60 -1.85
CA MET A 1 -7.02 -11.31 -2.10
C MET A 1 -7.91 -10.19 -1.59
N VAL A 2 -7.33 -9.17 -0.94
CA VAL A 2 -8.05 -8.03 -0.35
C VAL A 2 -7.39 -6.73 -0.82
N ASP A 3 -8.19 -5.79 -1.31
CA ASP A 3 -7.75 -4.40 -1.50
C ASP A 3 -7.93 -3.65 -0.17
N ASN A 4 -6.82 -3.26 0.44
CA ASN A 4 -6.78 -2.61 1.75
C ASN A 4 -6.35 -1.13 1.65
N THR A 5 -6.57 -0.52 0.49
CA THR A 5 -6.12 0.85 0.20
C THR A 5 -6.62 1.87 1.22
N PHE A 6 -7.92 1.85 1.53
CA PHE A 6 -8.52 2.88 2.39
C PHE A 6 -8.37 2.58 3.89
N ALA A 7 -8.51 1.31 4.30
CA ALA A 7 -8.24 0.95 5.69
C ALA A 7 -6.76 1.09 6.05
N THR A 8 -5.89 0.83 5.10
CA THR A 8 -4.42 0.83 5.25
C THR A 8 -3.92 -0.17 6.30
N PRO A 9 -2.61 -0.45 6.39
CA PRO A 9 -2.06 -1.30 7.45
C PRO A 9 -2.20 -0.69 8.86
N TYR A 10 -2.56 0.58 8.95
CA TYR A 10 -2.84 1.25 10.22
C TYR A 10 -4.14 0.73 10.86
N CYS A 11 -5.26 0.77 10.11
CA CYS A 11 -6.56 0.36 10.62
C CYS A 11 -6.81 -1.15 10.52
N GLN A 12 -6.26 -1.82 9.49
CA GLN A 12 -6.53 -3.24 9.22
C GLN A 12 -5.31 -3.93 8.63
N ARG A 13 -5.05 -5.17 9.07
CA ARG A 13 -3.95 -6.01 8.58
C ARG A 13 -4.48 -7.34 8.04
N PRO A 14 -5.00 -7.40 6.80
CA PRO A 14 -5.70 -8.58 6.30
C PRO A 14 -4.87 -9.87 6.27
N LEU A 15 -3.54 -9.78 6.11
CA LEU A 15 -2.67 -10.96 6.18
C LEU A 15 -2.72 -11.65 7.54
N THR A 16 -2.97 -10.93 8.62
CA THR A 16 -3.13 -11.53 9.96
C THR A 16 -4.52 -12.11 10.18
N LEU A 17 -5.46 -11.79 9.29
CA LEU A 17 -6.85 -12.24 9.30
C LEU A 17 -7.10 -13.37 8.28
N GLY A 18 -6.04 -13.94 7.70
CA GLY A 18 -6.15 -15.08 6.80
C GLY A 18 -6.17 -14.74 5.30
N ALA A 19 -5.98 -13.49 4.91
CA ALA A 19 -5.80 -13.17 3.49
C ALA A 19 -4.43 -13.65 2.99
N ASP A 20 -4.40 -14.16 1.75
CA ASP A 20 -3.15 -14.61 1.10
C ASP A 20 -2.40 -13.46 0.45
N VAL A 21 -3.15 -12.52 -0.13
CA VAL A 21 -2.61 -11.38 -0.89
C VAL A 21 -3.38 -10.12 -0.52
N VAL A 22 -2.64 -9.05 -0.28
CA VAL A 22 -3.18 -7.71 -0.02
C VAL A 22 -2.69 -6.73 -1.07
N LEU A 23 -3.59 -5.91 -1.58
CA LEU A 23 -3.29 -4.81 -2.49
C LEU A 23 -3.40 -3.48 -1.77
N HIS A 24 -2.58 -2.54 -2.16
CA HIS A 24 -2.67 -1.14 -1.78
C HIS A 24 -2.45 -0.25 -2.99
N SER A 25 -3.31 0.72 -3.22
CA SER A 25 -2.93 1.89 -4.02
C SER A 25 -2.02 2.77 -3.16
N THR A 26 -0.73 2.82 -3.49
CA THR A 26 0.20 3.71 -2.82
C THR A 26 -0.07 5.18 -3.13
N THR A 27 -0.81 5.44 -4.21
CA THR A 27 -1.32 6.76 -4.63
C THR A 27 -2.10 7.48 -3.51
N LYS A 28 -2.77 6.72 -2.64
CA LYS A 28 -3.68 7.25 -1.61
C LYS A 28 -2.91 7.56 -0.32
N TYR A 29 -3.28 6.93 0.78
CA TYR A 29 -2.74 7.24 2.11
C TYR A 29 -1.27 6.88 2.29
N ILE A 30 -0.73 5.89 1.57
CA ILE A 30 0.66 5.46 1.74
C ILE A 30 1.61 6.59 1.31
N SER A 31 1.49 7.13 0.11
CA SER A 31 2.25 8.31 -0.30
C SER A 31 1.70 9.59 0.34
N GLY A 32 0.37 9.72 0.40
CA GLY A 32 -0.37 10.68 1.20
C GLY A 32 -0.35 12.14 0.74
N HIS A 33 0.33 12.46 -0.35
CA HIS A 33 0.56 13.86 -0.79
C HIS A 33 0.06 14.12 -2.22
N GLY A 34 -0.62 13.15 -2.85
CA GLY A 34 -1.20 13.31 -4.19
C GLY A 34 -0.18 13.46 -5.33
N GLN A 35 1.05 13.06 -5.12
CA GLN A 35 2.18 13.30 -6.04
C GLN A 35 2.69 12.04 -6.74
N VAL A 36 2.17 10.86 -6.39
CA VAL A 36 2.62 9.56 -6.91
C VAL A 36 1.40 8.74 -7.33
N ILE A 37 1.51 8.08 -8.46
CA ILE A 37 0.59 7.01 -8.87
C ILE A 37 1.32 5.69 -8.75
N GLY A 38 0.80 4.76 -7.94
CA GLY A 38 1.45 3.48 -7.76
C GLY A 38 0.65 2.50 -6.92
N GLY A 39 1.16 1.30 -6.81
CA GLY A 39 0.55 0.22 -6.04
C GLY A 39 1.58 -0.66 -5.36
N ALA A 40 1.11 -1.43 -4.39
CA ALA A 40 1.89 -2.45 -3.72
C ALA A 40 1.08 -3.74 -3.60
N VAL A 41 1.72 -4.86 -3.86
CA VAL A 41 1.18 -6.20 -3.66
C VAL A 41 1.99 -6.86 -2.54
N VAL A 42 1.31 -7.32 -1.52
CA VAL A 42 1.93 -7.92 -0.33
C VAL A 42 1.39 -9.33 -0.13
N SER A 43 2.28 -10.28 0.08
CA SER A 43 1.92 -11.67 0.40
C SER A 43 2.96 -12.30 1.33
N ARG A 44 2.53 -13.29 2.12
CA ARG A 44 3.43 -14.17 2.90
C ARG A 44 3.92 -15.36 2.08
N GLN A 45 3.30 -15.64 0.93
CA GLN A 45 3.64 -16.77 0.06
C GLN A 45 4.83 -16.39 -0.82
N MET A 46 6.06 -16.69 -0.37
CA MET A 46 7.28 -16.32 -1.07
C MET A 46 7.37 -16.92 -2.47
N GLU A 47 6.86 -18.14 -2.68
CA GLU A 47 6.79 -18.77 -4.00
C GLU A 47 5.95 -17.95 -4.99
N TYR A 48 4.82 -17.41 -4.52
CA TYR A 48 3.98 -16.52 -5.32
C TYR A 48 4.69 -15.20 -5.64
N VAL A 49 5.35 -14.59 -4.64
CA VAL A 49 6.06 -13.31 -4.81
C VAL A 49 7.23 -13.43 -5.75
N LEU A 50 8.09 -14.44 -5.55
CA LEU A 50 9.32 -14.61 -6.34
C LEU A 50 9.08 -15.27 -7.71
N GLY A 51 8.00 -16.00 -7.88
CA GLY A 51 7.61 -16.67 -9.11
C GLY A 51 6.65 -15.84 -9.96
N PRO A 52 5.32 -16.13 -9.92
CA PRO A 52 4.36 -15.53 -10.83
C PRO A 52 4.33 -14.00 -10.76
N LEU A 53 4.34 -13.41 -9.56
CA LEU A 53 4.24 -11.97 -9.39
C LEU A 53 5.48 -11.23 -9.94
N ASN A 54 6.67 -11.71 -9.61
CA ASN A 54 7.93 -11.16 -10.12
C ASN A 54 8.03 -11.27 -11.64
N SER A 55 7.58 -12.39 -12.21
CA SER A 55 7.53 -12.59 -13.66
C SER A 55 6.61 -11.59 -14.34
N MET A 56 5.42 -11.35 -13.77
CA MET A 56 4.49 -10.33 -14.27
C MET A 56 5.11 -8.93 -14.25
N PHE A 57 5.77 -8.54 -13.17
CA PHE A 57 6.45 -7.25 -13.09
C PHE A 57 7.54 -7.08 -14.15
N LYS A 58 8.34 -8.11 -14.38
CA LYS A 58 9.40 -8.08 -15.40
C LYS A 58 8.86 -7.97 -16.82
N ILE A 59 7.76 -8.67 -17.12
CA ILE A 59 7.19 -8.72 -18.47
C ILE A 59 6.35 -7.46 -18.75
N LEU A 60 5.50 -7.06 -17.81
CA LEU A 60 4.56 -5.94 -17.99
C LEU A 60 5.17 -4.59 -17.60
N GLY A 61 6.28 -4.57 -16.88
CA GLY A 61 6.96 -3.34 -16.50
C GLY A 61 6.20 -2.48 -15.47
N GLY A 62 5.26 -3.06 -14.73
CA GLY A 62 4.44 -2.35 -13.73
C GLY A 62 5.17 -1.96 -12.45
N THR A 63 6.43 -1.52 -12.56
CA THR A 63 7.26 -1.11 -11.42
C THR A 63 7.35 0.41 -11.33
N PRO A 64 7.37 1.00 -10.13
CA PRO A 64 7.55 2.43 -9.97
C PRO A 64 8.94 2.86 -10.42
N SER A 65 9.07 4.11 -10.87
CA SER A 65 10.39 4.71 -11.07
C SER A 65 11.12 4.85 -9.72
N PRO A 66 12.46 4.94 -9.69
CA PRO A 66 13.19 5.22 -8.46
C PRO A 66 12.74 6.52 -7.77
N PHE A 67 12.36 7.52 -8.55
CA PHE A 67 11.84 8.79 -8.04
C PHE A 67 10.49 8.62 -7.35
N ASP A 68 9.55 7.88 -7.96
CA ASP A 68 8.24 7.61 -7.36
C ASP A 68 8.38 6.75 -6.09
N ALA A 69 9.32 5.79 -6.09
CA ALA A 69 9.61 4.99 -4.91
C ALA A 69 10.18 5.86 -3.77
N TRP A 70 11.05 6.81 -4.08
CA TRP A 70 11.59 7.77 -3.11
C TRP A 70 10.49 8.67 -2.54
N LEU A 71 9.61 9.23 -3.38
CA LEU A 71 8.46 10.04 -2.94
C LEU A 71 7.51 9.22 -2.05
N THR A 72 7.24 7.97 -2.41
CA THR A 72 6.43 7.07 -1.59
C THR A 72 7.06 6.84 -0.21
N ASN A 73 8.38 6.63 -0.15
CA ASN A 73 9.11 6.51 1.11
C ASN A 73 9.07 7.79 1.96
N LEU A 74 9.10 8.97 1.34
CA LEU A 74 8.91 10.23 2.07
C LEU A 74 7.52 10.28 2.70
N GLY A 75 6.48 9.89 1.96
CA GLY A 75 5.12 9.84 2.46
C GLY A 75 4.96 8.87 3.64
N LEU A 76 5.63 7.73 3.61
CA LEU A 76 5.60 6.75 4.70
C LEU A 76 6.13 7.30 6.03
N LYS A 77 7.04 8.26 6.02
CA LYS A 77 7.60 8.84 7.26
C LYS A 77 6.56 9.54 8.13
N THR A 78 5.47 10.02 7.54
CA THR A 78 4.37 10.69 8.24
C THR A 78 3.08 9.87 8.26
N PHE A 79 3.13 8.64 7.78
CA PHE A 79 1.96 7.80 7.55
C PHE A 79 1.12 7.59 8.82
N GLU A 80 1.75 7.19 9.92
CA GLU A 80 1.06 6.91 11.18
C GLU A 80 0.33 8.15 11.71
N ILE A 81 1.03 9.28 11.80
CA ILE A 81 0.48 10.55 12.30
C ILE A 81 -0.70 11.01 11.43
N ARG A 82 -0.57 10.88 10.10
CA ARG A 82 -1.64 11.24 9.17
C ARG A 82 -2.87 10.33 9.35
N MET A 83 -2.65 9.02 9.44
CA MET A 83 -3.75 8.08 9.61
C MET A 83 -4.48 8.28 10.94
N GLN A 84 -3.75 8.51 12.03
CA GLN A 84 -4.35 8.86 13.32
C GLN A 84 -5.28 10.07 13.17
N ARG A 85 -4.79 11.16 12.59
CA ARG A 85 -5.57 12.38 12.40
C ARG A 85 -6.77 12.18 11.47
N HIS A 86 -6.63 11.40 10.40
CA HIS A 86 -7.74 11.06 9.52
C HIS A 86 -8.85 10.31 10.26
N CYS A 87 -8.49 9.33 11.09
CA CYS A 87 -9.48 8.59 11.89
C CYS A 87 -10.20 9.49 12.90
N GLU A 88 -9.45 10.33 13.62
CA GLU A 88 -10.03 11.30 14.57
C GLU A 88 -11.00 12.26 13.87
N ASN A 89 -10.62 12.83 12.74
CA ASN A 89 -11.46 13.74 11.97
C ASN A 89 -12.71 13.04 11.41
N ALA A 90 -12.56 11.83 10.90
CA ALA A 90 -13.70 11.06 10.39
C ALA A 90 -14.74 10.78 11.48
N LEU A 91 -14.30 10.39 12.68
CA LEU A 91 -15.20 10.19 13.84
C LEU A 91 -15.88 11.48 14.29
N ALA A 92 -15.20 12.62 14.19
CA ALA A 92 -15.77 13.91 14.58
C ALA A 92 -16.82 14.42 13.58
N ILE A 93 -16.75 13.98 12.31
CA ILE A 93 -17.69 14.39 11.25
C ILE A 93 -18.90 13.44 11.18
N ALA A 94 -18.72 12.16 11.49
CA ALA A 94 -19.77 11.14 11.45
C ALA A 94 -20.78 11.30 12.60
#